data_efd5e9d59f84872bd86b852e602f4814
#
_entry.id   efd5e9d59f84872bd86b852e602f4814
#
_cell.length_a   1.000
_cell.length_b   1.000
_cell.length_c   1.000
_cell.angle_alpha   90.00
_cell.angle_beta   90.00
_cell.angle_gamma   90.00
#
_symmetry.space_group_name_H-M   'P 1'
#
loop_
_entity.id
_entity.type
_entity.pdbx_description
1 polymer ?
#
loop_
_entity_poly.entity_id
_entity_poly.type
_entity_poly.pdbx_seq_one_letter_code
_entity_poly.pdbx_strand_id
1 'polypeptide(L)'
;MHKTNCPVSQGKITYATLPDGTADVWIRKNETQLPESEEGPQGVEADEIYFKVTVSTVTKEEISADIDFWFDQLKEKEEGLNADYLSIETYRANKKKEISQICQSTVFAGVDISISSGTEHFSLKDEDQLNLFGKQVQLTAGIKKLEYHEDGNPCRYYSAEDMQKIINGAMEFKSYHTTYANSLNMWIKGCSKASEIAKIEYGAPIPEEYQSEVLKDYLAEMAADKEVK
;
A
#
# COMPACT_ATOMS: atom_id res chain seq x y z
N MET A 1 8.55 12.25 24.12
CA MET A 1 7.32 12.82 24.72
C MET A 1 7.62 13.26 26.15
N HIS A 2 7.17 14.41 26.55
CA HIS A 2 7.29 14.92 27.93
C HIS A 2 5.98 15.56 28.38
N LYS A 3 5.85 15.78 29.71
CA LYS A 3 4.79 16.60 30.26
C LYS A 3 5.19 18.05 30.19
N THR A 4 4.33 18.92 29.71
CA THR A 4 4.56 20.36 29.70
C THR A 4 3.52 21.05 30.59
N ASN A 5 3.97 22.08 31.34
CA ASN A 5 3.10 22.91 32.16
C ASN A 5 3.17 24.35 31.65
N CYS A 6 2.04 24.90 31.26
CA CYS A 6 1.92 26.25 30.74
C CYS A 6 0.88 27.03 31.51
N PRO A 7 1.08 28.36 31.74
CA PRO A 7 0.09 29.20 32.40
C PRO A 7 -1.25 29.26 31.69
N VAL A 8 -1.24 29.07 30.36
CA VAL A 8 -2.42 29.05 29.47
C VAL A 8 -2.26 27.98 28.45
N SER A 9 -3.38 27.48 27.91
CA SER A 9 -3.35 26.53 26.80
C SER A 9 -2.63 27.13 25.58
N GLN A 10 -1.69 26.36 25.04
CA GLN A 10 -0.95 26.68 23.81
C GLN A 10 -1.65 26.12 22.57
N GLY A 11 -2.82 25.48 22.74
CA GLY A 11 -3.53 24.74 21.70
C GLY A 11 -2.85 23.42 21.31
N LYS A 12 -3.55 22.65 20.49
CA LYS A 12 -3.12 21.29 20.11
C LYS A 12 -1.85 21.25 19.28
N ILE A 13 -1.57 22.29 18.50
CA ILE A 13 -0.41 22.37 17.61
C ILE A 13 0.19 23.78 17.60
N THR A 14 1.50 23.85 17.76
CA THR A 14 2.32 25.03 17.44
C THR A 14 3.21 24.68 16.25
N TYR A 15 3.24 25.54 15.25
CA TYR A 15 4.05 25.37 14.03
C TYR A 15 4.78 26.70 13.79
N ALA A 16 6.08 26.72 14.09
CA ALA A 16 6.91 27.91 14.02
C ALA A 16 7.93 27.79 12.87
N THR A 17 7.69 28.53 11.79
CA THR A 17 8.60 28.56 10.64
C THR A 17 9.91 29.25 10.96
N LEU A 18 11.03 28.71 10.47
CA LEU A 18 12.37 29.21 10.65
C LEU A 18 12.93 29.76 9.32
N PRO A 19 13.93 30.68 9.38
CA PRO A 19 14.52 31.27 8.17
C PRO A 19 15.24 30.28 7.24
N ASP A 20 15.61 29.09 7.75
CA ASP A 20 16.30 28.03 7.00
C ASP A 20 15.37 27.14 6.17
N GLY A 21 14.05 27.43 6.15
CA GLY A 21 13.05 26.67 5.43
C GLY A 21 12.52 25.46 6.21
N THR A 22 12.87 25.34 7.48
CA THR A 22 12.30 24.35 8.40
C THR A 22 11.21 24.96 9.28
N ALA A 23 10.48 24.13 10.02
CA ALA A 23 9.60 24.57 11.10
C ALA A 23 9.81 23.70 12.34
N ASP A 24 9.79 24.35 13.48
CA ASP A 24 9.65 23.70 14.78
C ASP A 24 8.17 23.43 15.03
N VAL A 25 7.85 22.18 15.43
CA VAL A 25 6.48 21.75 15.62
C VAL A 25 6.31 21.13 17.00
N TRP A 26 5.29 21.56 17.71
CA TRP A 26 4.84 20.95 18.97
C TRP A 26 3.41 20.45 18.79
N ILE A 27 3.17 19.20 19.17
CA ILE A 27 1.84 18.63 19.28
C ILE A 27 1.54 18.31 20.73
N ARG A 28 0.34 18.69 21.19
CA ARG A 28 -0.13 18.50 22.57
C ARG A 28 -1.41 17.69 22.60
N LYS A 29 -1.47 16.74 23.53
CA LYS A 29 -2.64 15.91 23.81
C LYS A 29 -2.89 15.82 25.31
N ASN A 30 -4.05 15.32 25.69
CA ASN A 30 -4.42 15.06 27.08
C ASN A 30 -4.28 16.31 27.98
N GLU A 31 -4.64 17.49 27.45
CA GLU A 31 -4.60 18.74 28.20
C GLU A 31 -5.55 18.68 29.39
N THR A 32 -5.02 18.97 30.59
CA THR A 32 -5.76 19.02 31.85
C THR A 32 -5.49 20.32 32.58
N GLN A 33 -6.54 20.90 33.20
CA GLN A 33 -6.37 22.07 34.06
C GLN A 33 -5.68 21.65 35.34
N LEU A 34 -4.66 22.40 35.73
CA LEU A 34 -4.00 22.24 37.02
C LEU A 34 -4.87 22.87 38.12
N PRO A 35 -4.90 22.27 39.31
CA PRO A 35 -5.65 22.84 40.44
C PRO A 35 -5.10 24.23 40.83
N GLU A 36 -5.98 25.12 41.28
CA GLU A 36 -5.61 26.42 41.83
C GLU A 36 -4.64 26.23 42.95
N SER A 37 -3.51 26.95 42.92
CA SER A 37 -2.60 27.05 44.03
C SER A 37 -2.69 28.44 44.66
N GLU A 38 -2.44 28.54 45.96
CA GLU A 38 -2.44 29.82 46.69
C GLU A 38 -1.33 30.79 46.17
N GLU A 39 -0.38 30.30 45.34
CA GLU A 39 0.81 31.05 44.93
C GLU A 39 0.90 31.40 43.44
N GLY A 40 -0.10 31.07 42.61
CA GLY A 40 0.04 31.35 41.18
C GLY A 40 -1.18 31.15 40.32
N PRO A 41 -1.13 31.63 39.06
CA PRO A 41 -2.21 31.47 38.14
C PRO A 41 -2.46 30.00 37.80
N GLN A 42 -3.73 29.63 37.53
CA GLN A 42 -4.11 28.35 36.98
C GLN A 42 -3.26 28.05 35.73
N GLY A 43 -2.75 26.85 35.63
CA GLY A 43 -2.03 26.37 34.48
C GLY A 43 -2.70 25.17 33.79
N VAL A 44 -2.14 24.73 32.71
CA VAL A 44 -2.53 23.52 32.00
C VAL A 44 -1.33 22.59 31.88
N GLU A 45 -1.57 21.31 32.10
CA GLU A 45 -0.61 20.25 31.82
C GLU A 45 -1.05 19.52 30.53
N ALA A 46 -0.12 19.16 29.66
CA ALA A 46 -0.37 18.36 28.49
C ALA A 46 0.79 17.40 28.20
N ASP A 47 0.49 16.30 27.52
CA ASP A 47 1.49 15.48 26.88
C ASP A 47 1.97 16.19 25.63
N GLU A 48 3.26 16.49 25.53
CA GLU A 48 3.85 17.24 24.41
C GLU A 48 4.93 16.42 23.71
N ILE A 49 4.96 16.52 22.38
CA ILE A 49 6.07 16.08 21.55
C ILE A 49 6.59 17.26 20.73
N TYR A 50 7.90 17.27 20.50
CA TYR A 50 8.59 18.26 19.68
C TYR A 50 9.35 17.60 18.56
N PHE A 51 9.20 18.13 17.33
CA PHE A 51 9.92 17.67 16.14
C PHE A 51 10.11 18.79 15.13
N LYS A 52 10.88 18.52 14.08
CA LYS A 52 11.12 19.44 12.97
C LYS A 52 10.52 18.90 11.67
N VAL A 53 10.16 19.81 10.77
CA VAL A 53 9.77 19.46 9.40
C VAL A 53 10.33 20.50 8.41
N THR A 54 10.46 20.10 7.17
CA THR A 54 10.73 21.02 6.05
C THR A 54 9.42 21.63 5.58
N VAL A 55 9.30 22.95 5.58
CA VAL A 55 8.05 23.68 5.29
C VAL A 55 7.48 23.34 3.90
N SER A 56 8.36 23.08 2.92
CA SER A 56 7.94 22.68 1.57
C SER A 56 7.47 21.23 1.45
N THR A 57 7.73 20.40 2.47
CA THR A 57 7.40 18.96 2.48
C THR A 57 6.17 18.66 3.32
N VAL A 58 6.06 19.33 4.48
CA VAL A 58 4.98 19.11 5.46
C VAL A 58 4.39 20.44 5.90
N THR A 59 3.08 20.61 5.73
CA THR A 59 2.36 21.83 6.13
C THR A 59 1.71 21.65 7.51
N LYS A 60 1.37 22.79 8.13
CA LYS A 60 0.60 22.79 9.40
C LYS A 60 -0.77 22.12 9.21
N GLU A 61 -1.40 22.34 8.05
CA GLU A 61 -2.69 21.81 7.68
C GLU A 61 -2.64 20.28 7.61
N GLU A 62 -1.60 19.73 7.01
CA GLU A 62 -1.36 18.28 6.93
C GLU A 62 -1.25 17.65 8.32
N ILE A 63 -0.42 18.23 9.19
CA ILE A 63 -0.28 17.73 10.57
C ILE A 63 -1.61 17.87 11.32
N SER A 64 -2.28 19.01 11.19
CA SER A 64 -3.55 19.28 11.88
C SER A 64 -4.67 18.33 11.46
N ALA A 65 -4.68 17.91 10.19
CA ALA A 65 -5.65 16.97 9.66
C ALA A 65 -5.47 15.54 10.20
N ASP A 66 -4.28 15.18 10.67
CA ASP A 66 -3.92 13.82 11.09
C ASP A 66 -3.13 13.82 12.43
N ILE A 67 -3.45 14.74 13.34
CA ILE A 67 -2.69 15.05 14.55
C ILE A 67 -2.46 13.82 15.44
N ASP A 68 -3.44 12.91 15.53
CA ASP A 68 -3.32 11.71 16.35
C ASP A 68 -2.29 10.75 15.77
N PHE A 69 -2.27 10.60 14.46
CA PHE A 69 -1.27 9.78 13.77
C PHE A 69 0.14 10.34 13.99
N TRP A 70 0.36 11.64 13.78
CA TRP A 70 1.65 12.29 13.99
C TRP A 70 2.13 12.11 15.43
N PHE A 71 1.25 12.33 16.42
CA PHE A 71 1.58 12.15 17.84
C PHE A 71 1.99 10.70 18.11
N ASP A 72 1.19 9.73 17.68
CA ASP A 72 1.45 8.31 17.95
C ASP A 72 2.73 7.79 17.29
N GLN A 73 3.06 8.30 16.11
CA GLN A 73 4.31 7.93 15.41
C GLN A 73 5.56 8.51 16.08
N LEU A 74 5.44 9.64 16.79
CA LEU A 74 6.58 10.40 17.31
C LEU A 74 6.74 10.36 18.82
N LYS A 75 5.74 9.93 19.58
CA LYS A 75 5.76 9.97 21.08
C LYS A 75 6.93 9.23 21.72
N GLU A 76 7.47 8.20 21.07
CA GLU A 76 8.62 7.40 21.55
C GLU A 76 9.92 7.73 20.79
N LYS A 77 9.92 8.77 19.96
CA LYS A 77 11.10 9.16 19.19
C LYS A 77 11.90 10.23 19.92
N GLU A 78 13.13 10.43 19.45
CA GLU A 78 14.01 11.50 19.89
C GLU A 78 13.38 12.87 19.60
N GLU A 79 13.50 13.79 20.54
CA GLU A 79 12.97 15.14 20.39
C GLU A 79 13.76 15.94 19.34
N GLY A 80 13.05 16.76 18.59
CA GLY A 80 13.63 17.64 17.56
C GLY A 80 14.09 16.91 16.29
N LEU A 81 13.79 15.60 16.12
CA LEU A 81 14.12 14.90 14.89
C LEU A 81 13.36 15.51 13.68
N ASN A 82 13.93 15.40 12.49
CA ASN A 82 13.21 15.73 11.26
C ASN A 82 12.20 14.61 10.95
N ALA A 83 10.92 14.98 10.83
CA ALA A 83 9.80 14.08 10.66
C ALA A 83 9.19 14.10 9.23
N ASP A 84 9.89 14.61 8.23
CA ASP A 84 9.44 14.68 6.84
C ASP A 84 9.03 13.30 6.28
N TYR A 85 9.61 12.22 6.82
CA TYR A 85 9.27 10.84 6.44
C TYR A 85 7.82 10.45 6.76
N LEU A 86 7.13 11.21 7.60
CA LEU A 86 5.70 11.04 7.91
C LEU A 86 4.80 11.81 6.96
N SER A 87 5.35 12.61 6.02
CA SER A 87 4.56 13.36 5.05
C SER A 87 3.70 12.41 4.20
N ILE A 88 2.52 12.89 3.80
CA ILE A 88 1.59 12.12 2.98
C ILE A 88 2.23 11.67 1.66
N GLU A 89 3.10 12.48 1.06
CA GLU A 89 3.79 12.14 -0.19
C GLU A 89 4.81 11.01 0.04
N THR A 90 5.53 11.03 1.15
CA THR A 90 6.44 9.94 1.52
C THR A 90 5.68 8.64 1.77
N TYR A 91 4.57 8.71 2.49
CA TYR A 91 3.68 7.55 2.70
C TYR A 91 3.13 7.00 1.38
N ARG A 92 2.66 7.87 0.48
CA ARG A 92 2.19 7.47 -0.86
C ARG A 92 3.29 6.74 -1.65
N ALA A 93 4.49 7.32 -1.70
CA ALA A 93 5.60 6.73 -2.44
C ALA A 93 6.00 5.35 -1.90
N ASN A 94 6.14 5.24 -0.57
CA ASN A 94 6.51 4.00 0.10
C ASN A 94 5.44 2.92 -0.08
N LYS A 95 4.17 3.26 0.11
CA LYS A 95 3.06 2.32 -0.02
C LYS A 95 2.89 1.82 -1.45
N LYS A 96 3.02 2.70 -2.45
CA LYS A 96 3.00 2.28 -3.86
C LYS A 96 4.14 1.32 -4.20
N LYS A 97 5.33 1.57 -3.65
CA LYS A 97 6.47 0.67 -3.82
C LYS A 97 6.20 -0.70 -3.18
N GLU A 98 5.65 -0.73 -1.97
CA GLU A 98 5.23 -1.95 -1.25
C GLU A 98 4.22 -2.75 -2.08
N ILE A 99 3.13 -2.10 -2.52
CA ILE A 99 2.09 -2.73 -3.35
C ILE A 99 2.67 -3.29 -4.65
N SER A 100 3.56 -2.55 -5.30
CA SER A 100 4.21 -2.98 -6.54
C SER A 100 5.08 -4.22 -6.32
N GLN A 101 5.85 -4.26 -5.23
CA GLN A 101 6.68 -5.40 -4.87
C GLN A 101 5.85 -6.65 -4.54
N ILE A 102 4.75 -6.49 -3.79
CA ILE A 102 3.86 -7.60 -3.47
C ILE A 102 3.18 -8.11 -4.75
N CYS A 103 2.66 -7.22 -5.60
CA CYS A 103 2.08 -7.61 -6.89
C CYS A 103 3.08 -8.41 -7.73
N GLN A 104 4.30 -7.92 -7.89
CA GLN A 104 5.35 -8.61 -8.64
C GLN A 104 5.66 -9.99 -8.04
N SER A 105 5.86 -10.06 -6.73
CA SER A 105 6.16 -11.33 -6.08
C SER A 105 5.00 -12.33 -6.19
N THR A 106 3.75 -11.86 -6.12
CA THR A 106 2.56 -12.70 -6.30
C THR A 106 2.49 -13.25 -7.73
N VAL A 107 2.69 -12.38 -8.73
CA VAL A 107 2.72 -12.83 -10.13
C VAL A 107 3.86 -13.81 -10.36
N PHE A 108 5.06 -13.53 -9.85
CA PHE A 108 6.23 -14.39 -10.03
C PHE A 108 6.11 -15.74 -9.34
N ALA A 109 5.37 -15.79 -8.22
CA ALA A 109 5.06 -17.06 -7.55
C ALA A 109 4.28 -18.01 -8.46
N GLY A 110 3.51 -17.48 -9.40
CA GLY A 110 2.81 -18.29 -10.39
C GLY A 110 1.39 -18.67 -9.98
N VAL A 111 0.82 -19.59 -10.76
CA VAL A 111 -0.59 -19.99 -10.67
C VAL A 111 -0.78 -21.48 -10.95
N ASP A 112 -1.75 -22.05 -10.25
CA ASP A 112 -2.21 -23.42 -10.48
C ASP A 112 -3.23 -23.45 -11.62
N ILE A 113 -3.00 -24.25 -12.64
CA ILE A 113 -3.86 -24.35 -13.82
C ILE A 113 -4.33 -25.79 -14.04
N SER A 114 -5.63 -25.97 -14.16
CA SER A 114 -6.23 -27.28 -14.44
C SER A 114 -6.19 -27.58 -15.93
N ILE A 115 -5.52 -28.64 -16.29
CA ILE A 115 -5.36 -29.17 -17.65
C ILE A 115 -5.81 -30.63 -17.74
N SER A 116 -5.66 -31.27 -18.88
CA SER A 116 -6.13 -32.66 -19.07
C SER A 116 -5.45 -33.68 -18.15
N SER A 117 -4.20 -33.44 -17.73
CA SER A 117 -3.42 -34.32 -16.83
C SER A 117 -3.67 -34.08 -15.34
N GLY A 118 -4.37 -33.00 -14.97
CA GLY A 118 -4.57 -32.57 -13.58
C GLY A 118 -4.29 -31.09 -13.39
N THR A 119 -4.10 -30.67 -12.14
CA THR A 119 -3.71 -29.30 -11.82
C THR A 119 -2.19 -29.22 -11.69
N GLU A 120 -1.59 -28.31 -12.42
CA GLU A 120 -0.14 -28.09 -12.48
C GLU A 120 0.19 -26.64 -12.15
N HIS A 121 1.35 -26.43 -11.49
CA HIS A 121 1.81 -25.10 -11.09
C HIS A 121 2.81 -24.54 -12.10
N PHE A 122 2.58 -23.27 -12.49
CA PHE A 122 3.46 -22.54 -13.42
C PHE A 122 3.89 -21.22 -12.81
N SER A 123 5.18 -21.03 -12.55
CA SER A 123 5.74 -19.72 -12.21
C SER A 123 5.63 -18.75 -13.39
N LEU A 124 5.56 -17.47 -13.08
CA LEU A 124 5.38 -16.40 -14.06
C LEU A 124 6.45 -15.31 -13.91
N LYS A 125 7.71 -15.72 -13.72
CA LYS A 125 8.84 -14.80 -13.83
C LYS A 125 8.93 -14.23 -15.24
N ASP A 126 9.68 -13.17 -15.44
CA ASP A 126 9.75 -12.48 -16.74
C ASP A 126 10.12 -13.43 -17.89
N GLU A 127 11.06 -14.37 -17.65
CA GLU A 127 11.45 -15.38 -18.63
C GLU A 127 10.31 -16.36 -18.96
N ASP A 128 9.54 -16.79 -17.95
CA ASP A 128 8.40 -17.69 -18.14
C ASP A 128 7.30 -17.02 -18.95
N GLN A 129 7.01 -15.76 -18.65
CA GLN A 129 6.05 -14.96 -19.42
C GLN A 129 6.46 -14.83 -20.88
N LEU A 130 7.75 -14.59 -21.16
CA LEU A 130 8.30 -14.52 -22.50
C LEU A 130 8.20 -15.87 -23.23
N ASN A 131 8.50 -16.96 -22.53
CA ASN A 131 8.36 -18.32 -23.05
C ASN A 131 6.91 -18.63 -23.43
N LEU A 132 5.94 -18.32 -22.53
CA LEU A 132 4.51 -18.50 -22.81
C LEU A 132 4.05 -17.66 -24.00
N PHE A 133 4.54 -16.43 -24.16
CA PHE A 133 4.30 -15.64 -25.36
C PHE A 133 4.83 -16.33 -26.63
N GLY A 134 6.03 -16.92 -26.58
CA GLY A 134 6.59 -17.72 -27.67
C GLY A 134 5.70 -18.93 -28.01
N LYS A 135 5.15 -19.62 -26.99
CA LYS A 135 4.21 -20.73 -27.20
C LYS A 135 2.89 -20.26 -27.82
N GLN A 136 2.38 -19.10 -27.45
CA GLN A 136 1.20 -18.51 -28.10
C GLN A 136 1.42 -18.28 -29.60
N VAL A 137 2.60 -17.79 -29.98
CA VAL A 137 2.96 -17.60 -31.41
C VAL A 137 2.98 -18.94 -32.13
N GLN A 138 3.56 -19.99 -31.53
CA GLN A 138 3.61 -21.35 -32.12
C GLN A 138 2.19 -21.93 -32.27
N LEU A 139 1.30 -21.74 -31.29
CA LEU A 139 -0.11 -22.15 -31.38
C LEU A 139 -0.83 -21.45 -32.56
N THR A 140 -0.63 -20.15 -32.70
CA THR A 140 -1.20 -19.36 -33.79
C THR A 140 -0.69 -19.84 -35.17
N ALA A 141 0.58 -20.29 -35.22
CA ALA A 141 1.15 -20.92 -36.43
C ALA A 141 0.64 -22.35 -36.68
N GLY A 142 -0.24 -22.88 -35.84
CA GLY A 142 -0.89 -24.20 -36.02
C GLY A 142 -0.13 -25.38 -35.45
N ILE A 143 0.93 -25.15 -34.62
CA ILE A 143 1.64 -26.23 -33.94
C ILE A 143 0.70 -26.92 -32.95
N LYS A 144 0.64 -28.24 -32.96
CA LYS A 144 -0.31 -29.04 -32.18
C LYS A 144 0.28 -29.66 -30.92
N LYS A 145 1.58 -29.65 -30.79
CA LYS A 145 2.32 -30.27 -29.68
C LYS A 145 3.50 -29.38 -29.33
N LEU A 146 3.50 -28.85 -28.10
CA LEU A 146 4.46 -27.86 -27.65
C LEU A 146 5.18 -28.35 -26.42
N GLU A 147 6.50 -28.19 -26.39
CA GLU A 147 7.31 -28.51 -25.21
C GLU A 147 7.18 -27.39 -24.15
N TYR A 148 6.94 -27.79 -22.93
CA TYR A 148 6.95 -26.91 -21.74
C TYR A 148 7.15 -27.74 -20.49
N HIS A 149 7.19 -27.13 -19.33
CA HIS A 149 7.31 -27.83 -18.05
C HIS A 149 6.49 -27.15 -16.95
N GLU A 150 5.94 -27.96 -16.08
CA GLU A 150 5.49 -27.58 -14.74
C GLU A 150 6.72 -27.28 -13.86
N ASP A 151 6.56 -26.39 -12.87
CA ASP A 151 7.66 -26.04 -11.97
C ASP A 151 8.21 -27.27 -11.25
N GLY A 152 9.53 -27.42 -11.29
CA GLY A 152 10.24 -28.54 -10.67
C GLY A 152 10.19 -29.86 -11.44
N ASN A 153 9.51 -29.93 -12.57
CA ASN A 153 9.38 -31.12 -13.40
C ASN A 153 10.17 -31.03 -14.72
N PRO A 154 10.55 -32.18 -15.31
CA PRO A 154 11.19 -32.20 -16.63
C PRO A 154 10.28 -31.64 -17.70
N CYS A 155 10.89 -31.02 -18.72
CA CYS A 155 10.18 -30.56 -19.91
C CYS A 155 9.47 -31.73 -20.61
N ARG A 156 8.20 -31.53 -20.96
CA ARG A 156 7.35 -32.51 -21.68
C ARG A 156 6.51 -31.81 -22.74
N TYR A 157 5.83 -32.63 -23.52
CA TYR A 157 4.93 -32.10 -24.55
C TYR A 157 3.51 -31.95 -24.00
N TYR A 158 2.94 -30.79 -24.22
CA TYR A 158 1.53 -30.48 -24.02
C TYR A 158 0.77 -30.46 -25.33
N SER A 159 -0.50 -30.80 -25.29
CA SER A 159 -1.41 -30.60 -26.41
C SER A 159 -1.62 -29.11 -26.69
N ALA A 160 -2.05 -28.76 -27.91
CA ALA A 160 -2.40 -27.38 -28.21
C ALA A 160 -3.51 -26.84 -27.29
N GLU A 161 -4.47 -27.69 -26.90
CA GLU A 161 -5.55 -27.33 -25.98
C GLU A 161 -5.04 -27.03 -24.57
N ASP A 162 -4.20 -27.94 -24.00
CA ASP A 162 -3.64 -27.73 -22.67
C ASP A 162 -2.71 -26.50 -22.64
N MET A 163 -1.88 -26.34 -23.66
CA MET A 163 -1.01 -25.15 -23.76
C MET A 163 -1.82 -23.85 -23.84
N GLN A 164 -2.96 -23.85 -24.54
CA GLN A 164 -3.83 -22.69 -24.59
C GLN A 164 -4.44 -22.39 -23.21
N LYS A 165 -4.83 -23.44 -22.43
CA LYS A 165 -5.31 -23.29 -21.06
C LYS A 165 -4.24 -22.68 -20.15
N ILE A 166 -2.99 -23.18 -20.25
CA ILE A 166 -1.85 -22.66 -19.49
C ILE A 166 -1.62 -21.18 -19.81
N ILE A 167 -1.58 -20.81 -21.08
CA ILE A 167 -1.37 -19.43 -21.51
C ILE A 167 -2.51 -18.52 -21.02
N ASN A 168 -3.76 -18.93 -21.21
CA ASN A 168 -4.93 -18.14 -20.81
C ASN A 168 -4.95 -17.93 -19.29
N GLY A 169 -4.79 -18.99 -18.49
CA GLY A 169 -4.78 -18.88 -17.03
C GLY A 169 -3.62 -18.04 -16.50
N ALA A 170 -2.44 -18.17 -17.09
CA ALA A 170 -1.28 -17.34 -16.75
C ALA A 170 -1.53 -15.85 -17.08
N MET A 171 -2.08 -15.55 -18.24
CA MET A 171 -2.39 -14.17 -18.66
C MET A 171 -3.49 -13.56 -17.81
N GLU A 172 -4.56 -14.30 -17.51
CA GLU A 172 -5.66 -13.87 -16.65
C GLU A 172 -5.17 -13.56 -15.24
N PHE A 173 -4.42 -14.46 -14.62
CA PHE A 173 -3.82 -14.28 -13.31
C PHE A 173 -2.97 -13.01 -13.23
N LYS A 174 -2.04 -12.83 -14.17
CA LYS A 174 -1.20 -11.63 -14.25
C LYS A 174 -2.04 -10.37 -14.42
N SER A 175 -3.00 -10.38 -15.35
CA SER A 175 -3.86 -9.23 -15.67
C SER A 175 -4.71 -8.83 -14.47
N TYR A 176 -5.29 -9.79 -13.76
CA TYR A 176 -6.01 -9.53 -12.52
C TYR A 176 -5.15 -8.83 -11.48
N HIS A 177 -3.99 -9.40 -11.12
CA HIS A 177 -3.11 -8.83 -10.09
C HIS A 177 -2.56 -7.45 -10.46
N THR A 178 -2.27 -7.22 -11.75
CA THR A 178 -1.83 -5.91 -12.25
C THR A 178 -2.97 -4.88 -12.16
N THR A 179 -4.18 -5.24 -12.56
CA THR A 179 -5.37 -4.39 -12.47
C THR A 179 -5.72 -4.07 -11.02
N TYR A 180 -5.67 -5.07 -10.15
CA TYR A 180 -5.90 -4.92 -8.72
C TYR A 180 -4.89 -3.96 -8.07
N ALA A 181 -3.58 -4.16 -8.32
CA ALA A 181 -2.53 -3.28 -7.81
C ALA A 181 -2.69 -1.83 -8.33
N ASN A 182 -3.15 -1.67 -9.56
CA ASN A 182 -3.43 -0.34 -10.13
C ASN A 182 -4.58 0.36 -9.39
N SER A 183 -5.63 -0.37 -9.06
CA SER A 183 -6.75 0.16 -8.27
C SER A 183 -6.34 0.50 -6.83
N LEU A 184 -5.48 -0.29 -6.19
CA LEU A 184 -4.85 0.07 -4.90
C LEU A 184 -4.05 1.37 -5.01
N ASN A 185 -3.29 1.56 -6.08
CA ASN A 185 -2.54 2.79 -6.32
C ASN A 185 -3.45 4.01 -6.52
N MET A 186 -4.61 3.83 -7.13
CA MET A 186 -5.62 4.90 -7.23
C MET A 186 -6.22 5.23 -5.86
N TRP A 187 -6.52 4.23 -5.04
CA TRP A 187 -6.96 4.43 -3.66
C TRP A 187 -5.91 5.19 -2.83
N ILE A 188 -4.65 4.74 -2.83
CA ILE A 188 -3.53 5.45 -2.17
C ILE A 188 -3.44 6.91 -2.63
N LYS A 189 -3.63 7.17 -3.92
CA LYS A 189 -3.62 8.54 -4.46
C LYS A 189 -4.78 9.39 -3.95
N GLY A 190 -5.96 8.78 -3.75
CA GLY A 190 -7.18 9.44 -3.29
C GLY A 190 -7.18 9.77 -1.79
N CYS A 191 -6.36 9.09 -0.97
CA CYS A 191 -6.28 9.35 0.46
C CYS A 191 -5.79 10.77 0.74
N SER A 192 -6.37 11.42 1.75
CA SER A 192 -6.00 12.76 2.20
C SER A 192 -5.11 12.77 3.45
N LYS A 193 -4.89 11.60 4.07
CA LYS A 193 -4.13 11.43 5.31
C LYS A 193 -3.14 10.28 5.22
N ALA A 194 -1.97 10.43 5.86
CA ALA A 194 -0.99 9.37 5.96
C ALA A 194 -1.51 8.16 6.74
N SER A 195 -2.35 8.39 7.76
CA SER A 195 -3.02 7.33 8.53
C SER A 195 -3.98 6.47 7.71
N GLU A 196 -4.60 7.03 6.68
CA GLU A 196 -5.46 6.28 5.73
C GLU A 196 -4.61 5.38 4.85
N ILE A 197 -3.52 5.94 4.29
CA ILE A 197 -2.57 5.21 3.43
C ILE A 197 -1.92 4.04 4.19
N ALA A 198 -1.54 4.27 5.46
CA ALA A 198 -0.89 3.26 6.28
C ALA A 198 -1.73 1.98 6.45
N LYS A 199 -3.06 2.09 6.38
CA LYS A 199 -4.01 0.97 6.55
C LYS A 199 -4.27 0.17 5.28
N ILE A 200 -3.82 0.67 4.11
CA ILE A 200 -4.03 -0.02 2.84
C ILE A 200 -3.04 -1.19 2.75
N GLU A 201 -3.58 -2.39 2.55
CA GLU A 201 -2.81 -3.62 2.41
C GLU A 201 -3.15 -4.31 1.08
N TYR A 202 -2.19 -5.08 0.55
CA TYR A 202 -2.45 -5.94 -0.60
C TYR A 202 -3.40 -7.08 -0.19
N GLY A 203 -4.50 -7.25 -0.93
CA GLY A 203 -5.58 -8.19 -0.58
C GLY A 203 -6.80 -7.52 0.05
N ALA A 204 -6.72 -6.24 0.44
CA ALA A 204 -7.86 -5.51 1.00
C ALA A 204 -8.98 -5.31 -0.05
N PRO A 205 -10.26 -5.34 0.35
CA PRO A 205 -11.36 -4.99 -0.54
C PRO A 205 -11.23 -3.53 -0.98
N ILE A 206 -11.17 -3.30 -2.29
CA ILE A 206 -11.02 -1.95 -2.85
C ILE A 206 -12.38 -1.23 -2.81
N PRO A 207 -12.45 0.00 -2.27
CA PRO A 207 -13.66 0.82 -2.34
C PRO A 207 -14.13 1.02 -3.77
N GLU A 208 -15.45 1.05 -3.99
CA GLU A 208 -16.06 1.03 -5.33
C GLU A 208 -15.60 2.19 -6.21
N GLU A 209 -15.36 3.38 -5.62
CA GLU A 209 -14.87 4.56 -6.32
C GLU A 209 -13.46 4.42 -6.90
N TYR A 210 -12.68 3.43 -6.43
CA TYR A 210 -11.33 3.12 -6.94
C TYR A 210 -11.28 1.85 -7.79
N GLN A 211 -12.41 1.16 -7.98
CA GLN A 211 -12.49 0.01 -8.86
C GLN A 211 -12.63 0.45 -10.32
N SER A 212 -11.68 0.04 -11.16
CA SER A 212 -11.84 0.19 -12.61
C SER A 212 -12.97 -0.72 -13.13
N GLU A 213 -13.51 -0.43 -14.32
CA GLU A 213 -14.47 -1.30 -15.01
C GLU A 213 -13.93 -2.73 -15.11
N VAL A 214 -12.68 -2.87 -15.54
CA VAL A 214 -12.02 -4.18 -15.69
C VAL A 214 -11.89 -4.91 -14.33
N LEU A 215 -11.62 -4.21 -13.24
CA LEU A 215 -11.57 -4.86 -11.93
C LEU A 215 -12.95 -5.33 -11.48
N LYS A 216 -14.00 -4.57 -11.75
CA LYS A 216 -15.38 -4.96 -11.45
C LYS A 216 -15.77 -6.25 -12.17
N ASP A 217 -15.37 -6.38 -13.43
CA ASP A 217 -15.60 -7.59 -14.22
C ASP A 217 -14.89 -8.81 -13.60
N TYR A 218 -13.60 -8.70 -13.28
CA TYR A 218 -12.87 -9.76 -12.57
C TYR A 218 -13.51 -10.15 -11.24
N LEU A 219 -13.91 -9.17 -10.43
CA LEU A 219 -14.55 -9.44 -9.15
C LEU A 219 -15.91 -10.13 -9.30
N ALA A 220 -16.68 -9.79 -10.35
CA ALA A 220 -17.95 -10.44 -10.66
C ALA A 220 -17.76 -11.90 -11.11
N GLU A 221 -16.78 -12.17 -11.98
CA GLU A 221 -16.42 -13.53 -12.41
C GLU A 221 -15.98 -14.40 -11.21
N MET A 222 -15.10 -13.88 -10.36
CA MET A 222 -14.64 -14.59 -9.16
C MET A 222 -15.77 -14.84 -8.14
N ALA A 223 -16.78 -13.98 -8.08
CA ALA A 223 -17.95 -14.19 -7.23
C ALA A 223 -18.84 -15.31 -7.78
N ALA A 224 -19.08 -15.33 -9.09
CA ALA A 224 -19.87 -16.37 -9.77
C ALA A 224 -19.23 -17.77 -9.61
N ASP A 225 -17.90 -17.89 -9.71
CA ASP A 225 -17.18 -19.16 -9.53
C ASP A 225 -17.27 -19.72 -8.12
N LYS A 226 -17.46 -18.88 -7.11
CA LYS A 226 -17.65 -19.30 -5.70
C LYS A 226 -19.05 -19.82 -5.43
N GLU A 227 -20.05 -19.38 -6.16
CA GLU A 227 -21.45 -19.84 -6.00
C GLU A 227 -21.71 -21.21 -6.68
N VAL A 228 -20.83 -21.62 -7.58
CA VAL A 228 -20.94 -22.90 -8.34
C VAL A 228 -20.23 -24.07 -7.66
N LYS A 229 -19.41 -23.80 -6.63
CA LYS A 229 -18.67 -24.82 -5.84
C LYS A 229 -19.34 -25.09 -4.50
#